data_25fdc95d0c65b355ec2c918ed8ed6c10
#
_entry.id   25fdc95d0c65b355ec2c918ed8ed6c10
#
_cell.length_a   1.000
_cell.length_b   1.000
_cell.length_c   1.000
_cell.angle_alpha   90.00
_cell.angle_beta   90.00
_cell.angle_gamma   90.00
#
_symmetry.space_group_name_H-M   'P 1'
#
loop_
_entity.id
_entity.type
_entity.pdbx_description
1 polymer ?
#
loop_
_entity_poly.entity_id
_entity_poly.type
_entity_poly.pdbx_seq_one_letter_code
_entity_poly.pdbx_strand_id
1 'polypeptide(L)'
;VPASDFPTPVSELAAGEQLFEEMELGGIVNFIAFRQAVAGYNRIKEKSKPILTLIDFSKPSTEKRFFVFDMEKKQLLYSSVVSHGRNSGENYATSFSNQNGSYKSSLGFYLTENTYQGGNGYSLILNGLEKGINDKAKERSIVVHGASYANPTVAASGRLGRSLGCPALPTKLAKPIINTIKDG
;
A
#
# COMPACT_ATOMS: atom_id res chain seq x y z
N VAL A 1 13.29 11.59 6.91
CA VAL A 1 14.24 11.57 5.78
C VAL A 1 13.74 10.56 4.78
N PRO A 2 13.47 10.95 3.51
CA PRO A 2 13.06 9.98 2.50
C PRO A 2 14.12 8.88 2.40
N ALA A 3 13.68 7.63 2.28
CA ALA A 3 14.57 6.48 2.18
C ALA A 3 15.48 6.51 0.94
N SER A 4 15.27 7.50 0.05
CA SER A 4 15.99 7.65 -1.22
C SER A 4 17.37 8.31 -1.12
N ASP A 5 17.69 8.98 -0.01
CA ASP A 5 18.88 9.83 0.05
C ASP A 5 20.12 9.16 0.64
N PHE A 6 20.01 7.93 1.15
CA PHE A 6 21.16 7.20 1.68
C PHE A 6 21.28 5.82 1.03
N PRO A 7 22.48 5.44 0.60
CA PRO A 7 22.70 4.09 0.09
C PRO A 7 22.36 3.08 1.19
N THR A 8 21.53 2.09 0.84
CA THR A 8 21.16 1.01 1.75
C THR A 8 22.41 0.22 2.14
N PRO A 9 22.71 0.03 3.44
CA PRO A 9 23.84 -0.78 3.85
C PRO A 9 23.81 -2.19 3.26
N VAL A 10 24.96 -2.75 2.92
CA VAL A 10 25.08 -4.10 2.34
C VAL A 10 24.41 -5.15 3.23
N SER A 11 24.48 -5.00 4.56
CA SER A 11 23.81 -5.89 5.51
C SER A 11 22.28 -5.86 5.42
N GLU A 12 21.68 -4.68 5.16
CA GLU A 12 20.23 -4.56 4.94
C GLU A 12 19.83 -5.17 3.60
N LEU A 13 20.64 -5.00 2.56
CA LEU A 13 20.41 -5.62 1.25
C LEU A 13 20.42 -7.14 1.36
N ALA A 14 21.41 -7.70 2.03
CA ALA A 14 21.53 -9.15 2.23
C ALA A 14 20.37 -9.71 3.07
N ALA A 15 19.97 -9.00 4.11
CA ALA A 15 18.84 -9.40 4.97
C ALA A 15 17.51 -9.35 4.19
N GLY A 16 17.30 -8.33 3.37
CA GLY A 16 16.12 -8.21 2.51
C GLY A 16 16.04 -9.31 1.45
N GLU A 17 17.17 -9.64 0.84
CA GLU A 17 17.28 -10.73 -0.13
C GLU A 17 17.00 -12.09 0.52
N GLN A 18 17.57 -12.36 1.68
CA GLN A 18 17.33 -13.58 2.45
C GLN A 18 15.86 -13.72 2.83
N LEU A 19 15.24 -12.65 3.32
CA LEU A 19 13.83 -12.64 3.70
C LEU A 19 12.92 -12.90 2.50
N PHE A 20 13.23 -12.31 1.35
CA PHE A 20 12.50 -12.51 0.11
C PHE A 20 12.51 -13.98 -0.32
N GLU A 21 13.67 -14.64 -0.20
CA GLU A 21 13.82 -16.07 -0.50
C GLU A 21 13.10 -16.95 0.51
N GLU A 22 13.27 -16.67 1.81
CA GLU A 22 12.59 -17.43 2.88
C GLU A 22 11.06 -17.37 2.76
N MET A 23 10.52 -16.25 2.32
CA MET A 23 9.09 -16.06 2.14
C MET A 23 8.57 -16.55 0.77
N GLU A 24 9.47 -17.09 -0.06
CA GLU A 24 9.14 -17.62 -1.39
C GLU A 24 8.35 -16.63 -2.27
N LEU A 25 8.80 -15.37 -2.30
CA LEU A 25 8.09 -14.28 -2.99
C LEU A 25 8.45 -14.16 -4.49
N GLY A 26 9.39 -14.95 -4.98
CA GLY A 26 9.79 -14.94 -6.39
C GLY A 26 8.60 -15.18 -7.33
N GLY A 27 8.44 -14.32 -8.32
CA GLY A 27 7.30 -14.39 -9.24
C GLY A 27 5.98 -13.82 -8.72
N ILE A 28 5.90 -13.46 -7.43
CA ILE A 28 4.70 -12.92 -6.78
C ILE A 28 4.86 -11.43 -6.52
N VAL A 29 6.00 -11.04 -5.91
CA VAL A 29 6.31 -9.68 -5.49
C VAL A 29 7.59 -9.22 -6.17
N ASN A 30 7.64 -7.96 -6.61
CA ASN A 30 8.86 -7.36 -7.15
C ASN A 30 9.90 -7.22 -6.03
N PHE A 31 11.10 -7.77 -6.25
CA PHE A 31 12.16 -7.77 -5.24
C PHE A 31 12.59 -6.34 -4.82
N ILE A 32 12.73 -5.43 -5.78
CA ILE A 32 13.15 -4.05 -5.50
C ILE A 32 12.10 -3.33 -4.63
N ALA A 33 10.83 -3.48 -4.97
CA ALA A 33 9.74 -2.90 -4.18
C ALA A 33 9.70 -3.50 -2.75
N PHE A 34 9.83 -4.81 -2.63
CA PHE A 34 9.87 -5.49 -1.34
C PHE A 34 11.05 -5.04 -0.48
N ARG A 35 12.24 -4.96 -1.06
CA ARG A 35 13.45 -4.50 -0.37
C ARG A 35 13.28 -3.08 0.18
N GLN A 36 12.73 -2.17 -0.61
CA GLN A 36 12.45 -0.80 -0.19
C GLN A 36 11.42 -0.76 0.94
N ALA A 37 10.36 -1.55 0.82
CA ALA A 37 9.32 -1.64 1.85
C ALA A 37 9.87 -2.15 3.18
N VAL A 38 10.71 -3.19 3.17
CA VAL A 38 11.33 -3.74 4.37
C VAL A 38 12.29 -2.74 5.01
N ALA A 39 13.09 -2.04 4.21
CA ALA A 39 14.00 -1.01 4.72
C ALA A 39 13.24 0.10 5.45
N GLY A 40 12.13 0.58 4.87
CA GLY A 40 11.27 1.57 5.52
C GLY A 40 10.59 1.04 6.77
N TYR A 41 10.06 -0.19 6.70
CA TYR A 41 9.46 -0.86 7.86
C TYR A 41 10.42 -0.90 9.05
N ASN A 42 11.67 -1.26 8.82
CA ASN A 42 12.68 -1.35 9.88
C ASN A 42 13.00 0.02 10.50
N ARG A 43 12.80 1.13 9.78
CA ARG A 43 13.07 2.49 10.24
C ARG A 43 11.90 3.15 10.96
N ILE A 44 10.68 2.63 10.80
CA ILE A 44 9.50 3.17 11.46
C ILE A 44 9.47 2.66 12.90
N LYS A 45 9.67 3.57 13.86
CA LYS A 45 9.73 3.23 15.29
C LYS A 45 8.36 3.16 15.95
N GLU A 46 7.39 3.86 15.39
CA GLU A 46 6.04 4.01 15.96
C GLU A 46 5.13 2.81 15.69
N LYS A 47 5.60 1.84 14.92
CA LYS A 47 4.79 0.66 14.59
C LYS A 47 4.51 -0.20 15.82
N SER A 48 3.28 -0.69 15.90
CA SER A 48 2.79 -1.52 17.02
C SER A 48 2.59 -2.98 16.63
N LYS A 49 2.60 -3.28 15.33
CA LYS A 49 2.36 -4.62 14.80
C LYS A 49 3.49 -5.06 13.86
N PRO A 50 3.83 -6.35 13.84
CA PRO A 50 4.81 -6.88 12.89
C PRO A 50 4.17 -7.13 11.51
N ILE A 51 3.40 -6.19 11.02
CA ILE A 51 2.66 -6.29 9.75
C ILE A 51 3.14 -5.20 8.80
N LEU A 52 3.55 -5.61 7.61
CA LEU A 52 3.96 -4.71 6.54
C LEU A 52 2.98 -4.83 5.38
N THR A 53 2.47 -3.70 4.91
CA THR A 53 1.65 -3.62 3.71
C THR A 53 2.43 -2.94 2.60
N LEU A 54 2.47 -3.55 1.42
CA LEU A 54 3.14 -3.01 0.24
C LEU A 54 2.12 -2.84 -0.88
N ILE A 55 2.03 -1.62 -1.42
CA ILE A 55 1.31 -1.36 -2.67
C ILE A 55 2.35 -1.04 -3.73
N ASP A 56 2.44 -1.89 -4.75
CA ASP A 56 3.38 -1.74 -5.85
C ASP A 56 2.69 -1.07 -7.05
N PHE A 57 2.76 0.24 -7.12
CA PHE A 57 2.16 1.01 -8.21
C PHE A 57 2.94 0.94 -9.53
N SER A 58 4.04 0.20 -9.59
CA SER A 58 4.68 -0.11 -10.88
C SER A 58 3.90 -1.15 -11.68
N LYS A 59 3.01 -1.89 -11.00
CA LYS A 59 2.11 -2.86 -11.64
C LYS A 59 0.78 -2.22 -12.04
N PRO A 60 0.12 -2.74 -13.09
CA PRO A 60 -1.20 -2.24 -13.48
C PRO A 60 -2.28 -2.62 -12.47
N SER A 61 -3.40 -1.90 -12.48
CA SER A 61 -4.52 -2.16 -11.58
C SER A 61 -5.19 -3.52 -11.80
N THR A 62 -4.98 -4.14 -12.96
CA THR A 62 -5.48 -5.46 -13.31
C THR A 62 -4.71 -6.59 -12.65
N GLU A 63 -3.52 -6.33 -12.11
CA GLU A 63 -2.69 -7.32 -11.43
C GLU A 63 -2.74 -7.14 -9.91
N LYS A 64 -2.45 -8.22 -9.19
CA LYS A 64 -2.29 -8.16 -7.75
C LYS A 64 -1.04 -7.34 -7.44
N ARG A 65 -1.23 -6.25 -6.71
CA ARG A 65 -0.18 -5.29 -6.36
C ARG A 65 -0.28 -4.75 -4.95
N PHE A 66 -1.24 -5.26 -4.16
CA PHE A 66 -1.42 -4.96 -2.73
C PHE A 66 -1.11 -6.22 -1.96
N PHE A 67 -0.10 -6.17 -1.10
CA PHE A 67 0.40 -7.33 -0.36
C PHE A 67 0.48 -7.02 1.13
N VAL A 68 0.08 -7.99 1.95
CA VAL A 68 0.19 -7.89 3.40
C VAL A 68 1.07 -9.01 3.92
N PHE A 69 2.12 -8.66 4.65
CA PHE A 69 3.11 -9.60 5.18
C PHE A 69 3.07 -9.62 6.71
N ASP A 70 3.09 -10.82 7.29
CA ASP A 70 3.42 -11.01 8.69
C ASP A 70 4.94 -11.11 8.79
N MET A 71 5.59 -10.10 9.35
CA MET A 71 7.04 -9.99 9.39
C MET A 71 7.66 -10.86 10.50
N GLU A 72 6.88 -11.23 11.52
CA GLU A 72 7.31 -12.14 12.58
C GLU A 72 7.29 -13.59 12.11
N LYS A 73 6.17 -14.01 11.51
CA LYS A 73 6.00 -15.36 10.97
C LYS A 73 6.61 -15.55 9.59
N LYS A 74 7.05 -14.47 8.95
CA LYS A 74 7.62 -14.48 7.60
C LYS A 74 6.66 -15.10 6.58
N GLN A 75 5.43 -14.60 6.54
CA GLN A 75 4.36 -15.12 5.68
C GLN A 75 3.67 -14.00 4.91
N LEU A 76 3.35 -14.28 3.66
CA LEU A 76 2.41 -13.45 2.88
C LEU A 76 0.98 -13.81 3.32
N LEU A 77 0.27 -12.86 3.91
CA LEU A 77 -1.09 -13.07 4.41
C LEU A 77 -2.15 -12.81 3.36
N TYR A 78 -2.00 -11.73 2.59
CA TYR A 78 -2.95 -11.33 1.55
C TYR A 78 -2.23 -10.81 0.33
N SER A 79 -2.79 -11.10 -0.84
CA SER A 79 -2.43 -10.43 -2.08
C SER A 79 -3.71 -10.08 -2.83
N SER A 80 -3.81 -8.84 -3.34
CA SER A 80 -5.02 -8.32 -3.95
C SER A 80 -4.73 -7.30 -5.03
N VAL A 81 -5.70 -7.11 -5.91
CA VAL A 81 -5.78 -5.89 -6.72
C VAL A 81 -6.13 -4.72 -5.82
N VAL A 82 -5.80 -3.51 -6.23
CA VAL A 82 -6.14 -2.27 -5.53
C VAL A 82 -6.28 -1.14 -6.53
N SER A 83 -7.30 -0.31 -6.34
CA SER A 83 -7.52 0.88 -7.17
C SER A 83 -6.63 2.03 -6.73
N HIS A 84 -6.29 2.91 -7.68
CA HIS A 84 -5.63 4.19 -7.43
C HIS A 84 -6.56 5.36 -7.77
N GLY A 85 -6.11 6.58 -7.49
CA GLY A 85 -6.85 7.80 -7.75
C GLY A 85 -7.08 8.04 -9.25
N ARG A 86 -8.25 8.60 -9.59
CA ARG A 86 -8.66 8.79 -10.99
C ARG A 86 -7.71 9.69 -11.79
N ASN A 87 -7.03 10.64 -11.14
CA ASN A 87 -6.06 11.51 -11.79
C ASN A 87 -4.63 10.99 -11.71
N SER A 88 -4.41 9.82 -11.09
CA SER A 88 -3.10 9.16 -11.08
C SER A 88 -2.81 8.42 -12.39
N GLY A 89 -3.82 8.03 -13.14
CA GLY A 89 -3.66 7.35 -14.42
C GLY A 89 -4.79 6.38 -14.73
N GLU A 90 -4.71 5.74 -15.86
CA GLU A 90 -5.68 4.73 -16.31
C GLU A 90 -5.39 3.38 -15.64
N ASN A 91 -4.92 2.37 -16.38
CA ASN A 91 -4.58 1.08 -15.80
C ASN A 91 -3.33 1.16 -14.91
N TYR A 92 -2.35 1.96 -15.29
CA TYR A 92 -1.15 2.24 -14.50
C TYR A 92 -1.28 3.56 -13.76
N ALA A 93 -0.84 3.59 -12.51
CA ALA A 93 -0.67 4.83 -11.78
C ALA A 93 0.69 5.44 -12.16
N THR A 94 0.67 6.62 -12.75
CA THR A 94 1.86 7.29 -13.28
C THR A 94 2.08 8.69 -12.71
N SER A 95 1.09 9.24 -12.02
CA SER A 95 1.14 10.59 -11.45
C SER A 95 0.62 10.58 -10.03
N PHE A 96 1.36 11.21 -9.13
CA PHE A 96 1.07 11.19 -7.69
C PHE A 96 1.12 12.61 -7.13
N SER A 97 0.37 12.87 -6.06
CA SER A 97 0.32 14.19 -5.45
C SER A 97 -0.08 14.12 -3.98
N ASN A 98 0.45 15.07 -3.20
CA ASN A 98 0.08 15.32 -1.82
C ASN A 98 -0.94 16.46 -1.70
N GLN A 99 -1.38 17.02 -2.82
CA GLN A 99 -2.24 18.20 -2.84
C GLN A 99 -3.71 17.82 -2.68
N ASN A 100 -4.41 18.53 -1.79
CA ASN A 100 -5.84 18.37 -1.61
C ASN A 100 -6.59 18.71 -2.90
N GLY A 101 -7.59 17.89 -3.25
CA GLY A 101 -8.37 18.08 -4.47
C GLY A 101 -7.69 17.58 -5.74
N SER A 102 -6.49 17.01 -5.66
CA SER A 102 -5.79 16.48 -6.83
C SER A 102 -6.43 15.20 -7.40
N TYR A 103 -7.17 14.44 -6.59
CA TYR A 103 -7.70 13.11 -6.92
C TYR A 103 -6.61 12.12 -7.36
N LYS A 104 -5.40 12.33 -6.85
CA LYS A 104 -4.25 11.45 -7.06
C LYS A 104 -3.91 10.68 -5.81
N SER A 105 -3.41 9.48 -6.00
CA SER A 105 -2.78 8.70 -4.92
C SER A 105 -1.46 9.36 -4.53
N SER A 106 -0.97 9.05 -3.34
CA SER A 106 0.33 9.52 -2.85
C SER A 106 1.23 8.34 -2.57
N LEU A 107 2.48 8.46 -3.00
CA LEU A 107 3.53 7.47 -2.71
C LEU A 107 4.05 7.65 -1.28
N GLY A 108 4.96 6.77 -0.88
CA GLY A 108 5.71 6.88 0.36
C GLY A 108 5.20 5.99 1.47
N PHE A 109 5.74 6.21 2.67
CA PHE A 109 5.45 5.39 3.83
C PHE A 109 4.33 5.99 4.68
N TYR A 110 3.50 5.10 5.20
CA TYR A 110 2.37 5.43 6.06
C TYR A 110 2.41 4.58 7.32
N LEU A 111 1.83 5.11 8.39
CA LEU A 111 1.46 4.33 9.56
C LEU A 111 -0.06 4.19 9.56
N THR A 112 -0.56 2.96 9.70
CA THR A 112 -2.00 2.74 9.82
C THR A 112 -2.50 3.19 11.18
N GLU A 113 -3.67 3.82 11.20
CA GLU A 113 -4.30 4.25 12.44
C GLU A 113 -5.58 3.46 12.72
N ASN A 114 -6.54 4.07 13.38
CA ASN A 114 -7.83 3.46 13.70
C ASN A 114 -8.76 3.43 12.49
N THR A 115 -9.89 2.77 12.68
CA THR A 115 -10.95 2.63 11.67
C THR A 115 -12.17 3.47 12.03
N TYR A 116 -13.01 3.72 11.03
CA TYR A 116 -14.30 4.37 11.22
C TYR A 116 -15.29 3.91 10.14
N GLN A 117 -16.56 4.16 10.37
CA GLN A 117 -17.61 3.98 9.36
C GLN A 117 -17.88 5.32 8.69
N GLY A 118 -17.58 5.43 7.41
CA GLY A 118 -17.73 6.65 6.63
C GLY A 118 -18.63 6.45 5.41
N GLY A 119 -18.58 7.43 4.50
CA GLY A 119 -19.34 7.38 3.24
C GLY A 119 -18.95 6.23 2.33
N ASN A 120 -17.72 5.72 2.46
CA ASN A 120 -17.20 4.56 1.72
C ASN A 120 -17.25 3.27 2.55
N GLY A 121 -17.99 3.26 3.67
CA GLY A 121 -18.11 2.12 4.56
C GLY A 121 -16.98 2.04 5.57
N TYR A 122 -16.57 0.81 5.91
CA TYR A 122 -15.49 0.54 6.86
C TYR A 122 -14.16 1.02 6.29
N SER A 123 -13.54 1.98 6.96
CA SER A 123 -12.39 2.72 6.44
C SER A 123 -11.26 2.76 7.45
N LEU A 124 -10.02 2.67 6.94
CA LEU A 124 -8.81 2.71 7.73
C LEU A 124 -8.06 4.02 7.48
N ILE A 125 -7.82 4.77 8.54
CA ILE A 125 -7.08 6.03 8.48
C ILE A 125 -5.59 5.75 8.25
N LEU A 126 -4.98 6.51 7.33
CA LEU A 126 -3.56 6.45 7.01
C LEU A 126 -2.87 7.75 7.44
N ASN A 127 -1.82 7.61 8.23
CA ASN A 127 -0.94 8.73 8.58
C ASN A 127 0.29 8.71 7.68
N GLY A 128 0.41 9.67 6.79
CA GLY A 128 1.56 9.81 5.91
C GLY A 128 2.78 10.30 6.66
N LEU A 129 3.90 9.58 6.56
CA LEU A 129 5.11 9.83 7.34
C LEU A 129 6.15 10.69 6.63
N GLU A 130 5.93 11.02 5.34
CA GLU A 130 6.92 11.69 4.51
C GLU A 130 6.46 13.10 4.11
N LYS A 131 7.15 14.10 4.65
CA LYS A 131 6.83 15.52 4.40
C LYS A 131 6.93 15.84 2.91
N GLY A 132 5.90 16.51 2.39
CA GLY A 132 5.83 16.92 0.98
C GLY A 132 5.41 15.81 0.02
N ILE A 133 5.34 14.57 0.48
CA ILE A 133 5.02 13.39 -0.35
C ILE A 133 3.63 12.85 -0.01
N ASN A 134 3.35 12.64 1.28
CA ASN A 134 2.06 12.08 1.73
C ASN A 134 1.62 12.59 3.11
N ASP A 135 2.29 13.55 3.69
CA ASP A 135 1.97 14.06 5.04
C ASP A 135 0.58 14.70 5.13
N LYS A 136 -0.05 15.03 4.02
CA LYS A 136 -1.43 15.53 3.98
C LYS A 136 -2.48 14.43 3.76
N ALA A 137 -2.08 13.18 3.74
CA ALA A 137 -3.01 12.07 3.47
C ALA A 137 -4.20 12.04 4.43
N LYS A 138 -3.96 12.21 5.72
CA LYS A 138 -5.01 12.21 6.74
C LYS A 138 -5.97 13.40 6.56
N GLU A 139 -5.46 14.57 6.32
CA GLU A 139 -6.20 15.80 6.02
C GLU A 139 -7.04 15.65 4.74
N ARG A 140 -6.49 14.97 3.73
CA ARG A 140 -7.17 14.68 2.47
C ARG A 140 -8.18 13.54 2.55
N SER A 141 -8.34 12.92 3.70
CA SER A 141 -9.19 11.72 3.90
C SER A 141 -8.77 10.55 3.01
N ILE A 142 -7.48 10.36 2.83
CA ILE A 142 -6.93 9.19 2.15
C ILE A 142 -6.97 8.03 3.12
N VAL A 143 -7.80 7.05 2.83
CA VAL A 143 -8.07 5.89 3.69
C VAL A 143 -8.08 4.62 2.86
N VAL A 144 -7.86 3.47 3.49
CA VAL A 144 -8.10 2.16 2.87
C VAL A 144 -9.58 1.83 3.08
N HIS A 145 -10.28 1.54 1.98
CA HIS A 145 -11.68 1.14 2.04
C HIS A 145 -12.00 0.11 0.94
N GLY A 146 -13.14 -0.57 1.08
CA GLY A 146 -13.64 -1.45 0.03
C GLY A 146 -14.47 -0.67 -0.99
N ALA A 147 -14.45 -1.14 -2.24
CA ALA A 147 -15.28 -0.57 -3.28
C ALA A 147 -15.60 -1.61 -4.35
N SER A 148 -16.83 -1.60 -4.87
CA SER A 148 -17.24 -2.51 -5.93
C SER A 148 -16.43 -2.32 -7.21
N TYR A 149 -16.02 -1.08 -7.51
CA TYR A 149 -15.20 -0.78 -8.68
C TYR A 149 -13.78 -1.36 -8.58
N ALA A 150 -13.36 -1.82 -7.42
CA ALA A 150 -12.06 -2.47 -7.18
C ALA A 150 -12.15 -4.00 -7.19
N ASN A 151 -13.32 -4.58 -7.45
CA ASN A 151 -13.46 -6.03 -7.53
C ASN A 151 -12.74 -6.59 -8.77
N PRO A 152 -12.13 -7.80 -8.69
CA PRO A 152 -11.39 -8.38 -9.80
C PRO A 152 -12.19 -8.53 -11.10
N THR A 153 -13.51 -8.71 -10.99
CA THR A 153 -14.39 -8.80 -12.16
C THR A 153 -14.38 -7.53 -13.03
N VAL A 154 -14.14 -6.37 -12.42
CA VAL A 154 -14.04 -5.09 -13.15
C VAL A 154 -12.73 -5.03 -13.98
N ALA A 155 -11.68 -5.71 -13.53
CA ALA A 155 -10.41 -5.75 -14.25
C ALA A 155 -10.54 -6.39 -15.65
N ALA A 156 -11.54 -7.23 -15.88
CA ALA A 156 -11.80 -7.84 -17.18
C ALA A 156 -12.09 -6.82 -18.29
N SER A 157 -12.50 -5.60 -17.94
CA SER A 157 -12.73 -4.51 -18.89
C SER A 157 -11.46 -3.74 -19.28
N GLY A 158 -10.29 -4.10 -18.75
CA GLY A 158 -9.00 -3.51 -19.08
C GLY A 158 -8.34 -2.73 -17.96
N ARG A 159 -9.08 -2.33 -16.90
CA ARG A 159 -8.56 -1.74 -15.65
C ARG A 159 -9.61 -1.84 -14.56
N LEU A 160 -9.17 -1.66 -13.31
CA LEU A 160 -10.10 -1.42 -12.20
C LEU A 160 -10.75 -0.02 -12.31
N GLY A 161 -11.86 0.18 -11.63
CA GLY A 161 -12.35 1.51 -11.34
C GLY A 161 -11.31 2.31 -10.54
N ARG A 162 -11.55 3.61 -10.39
CA ARG A 162 -10.60 4.53 -9.74
C ARG A 162 -11.28 5.28 -8.62
N SER A 163 -10.51 5.58 -7.57
CA SER A 163 -10.95 6.35 -6.42
C SER A 163 -10.66 7.85 -6.57
N LEU A 164 -10.85 8.60 -5.50
CA LEU A 164 -10.43 10.00 -5.40
C LEU A 164 -9.04 10.15 -4.75
N GLY A 165 -8.24 9.07 -4.77
CA GLY A 165 -6.90 9.01 -4.21
C GLY A 165 -6.69 7.86 -3.22
N CYS A 166 -7.76 7.33 -2.64
CA CYS A 166 -7.70 6.24 -1.67
C CYS A 166 -7.27 4.91 -2.31
N PRO A 167 -6.49 4.07 -1.61
CA PRO A 167 -6.32 2.69 -2.01
C PRO A 167 -7.60 1.91 -1.72
N ALA A 168 -8.34 1.58 -2.76
CA ALA A 168 -9.62 0.88 -2.65
C ALA A 168 -9.45 -0.60 -2.98
N LEU A 169 -9.97 -1.46 -2.10
CA LEU A 169 -9.86 -2.91 -2.17
C LEU A 169 -11.17 -3.56 -2.64
N PRO A 170 -11.10 -4.80 -3.16
CA PRO A 170 -12.29 -5.61 -3.39
C PRO A 170 -13.15 -5.69 -2.14
N THR A 171 -14.46 -5.63 -2.31
CA THR A 171 -15.41 -5.57 -1.19
C THR A 171 -15.29 -6.75 -0.22
N LYS A 172 -15.01 -7.96 -0.73
CA LYS A 172 -14.88 -9.15 0.11
C LYS A 172 -13.59 -9.18 0.93
N LEU A 173 -12.54 -8.52 0.47
CA LEU A 173 -11.22 -8.53 1.11
C LEU A 173 -10.99 -7.33 2.02
N ALA A 174 -11.72 -6.25 1.85
CA ALA A 174 -11.48 -4.99 2.56
C ALA A 174 -11.50 -5.14 4.08
N LYS A 175 -12.58 -5.71 4.63
CA LYS A 175 -12.72 -5.85 6.08
C LYS A 175 -11.65 -6.75 6.71
N PRO A 176 -11.40 -7.98 6.23
CA PRO A 176 -10.35 -8.82 6.80
C PRO A 176 -8.97 -8.20 6.67
N ILE A 177 -8.65 -7.56 5.56
CA ILE A 177 -7.36 -6.87 5.38
C ILE A 177 -7.25 -5.70 6.36
N ILE A 178 -8.24 -4.82 6.43
CA ILE A 178 -8.24 -3.67 7.33
C ILE A 178 -8.06 -4.12 8.78
N ASN A 179 -8.79 -5.15 9.21
CA ASN A 179 -8.67 -5.67 10.57
C ASN A 179 -7.27 -6.24 10.88
N THR A 180 -6.57 -6.72 9.87
CA THR A 180 -5.20 -7.23 10.03
C THR A 180 -4.19 -6.09 10.14
N ILE A 181 -4.34 -5.03 9.34
CA ILE A 181 -3.30 -3.98 9.21
C ILE A 181 -3.55 -2.74 10.09
N LYS A 182 -4.73 -2.56 10.65
CA LYS A 182 -5.06 -1.38 11.46
C LYS A 182 -4.21 -1.27 12.71
N ASP A 183 -4.14 -0.05 13.25
CA ASP A 183 -3.49 0.26 14.53
C ASP A 183 -2.00 -0.12 14.55
N GLY A 184 -1.32 0.15 13.45
CA GLY A 184 0.06 0.08 13.47
C GLY A 184 1.01 -0.63 12.79
#